data_a87de0ee8bb8a855fca2c79ba7d91e17
#
_entry.id   a87de0ee8bb8a855fca2c79ba7d91e17
#
_cell.length_a   1.000
_cell.length_b   1.000
_cell.length_c   1.000
_cell.angle_alpha   90.00
_cell.angle_beta   90.00
_cell.angle_gamma   90.00
#
_symmetry.space_group_name_H-M   'P 1'
#
loop_
_entity.id
_entity.type
_entity.pdbx_description
1 polymer ?
#
loop_
_entity_poly.entity_id
_entity_poly.type
_entity_poly.pdbx_seq_one_letter_code
_entity_poly.pdbx_strand_id
1 'polypeptide(L)'
;PEHPEDWVINYGYFITPSDVDISLDLMKQYGVKPEFECFAMTDLHYVRRLINKGWTDPTGGPNWVSFVYTTGSNWNLPEFMDMLKQVCPRNTLLNIIATGTQQFPILTEALIHGFNVRVGMEDNVYLGKGKKADSNAQLVEKVMQIAKLIERPIANCEQARAMLGLGAPRKFEWKD
;
A
#
# COMPACT_ATOMS: atom_id res chain seq x y z
N PRO A 1 -10.54 13.71 26.47
CA PRO A 1 -11.92 13.31 26.75
C PRO A 1 -11.94 12.05 27.60
N GLU A 2 -12.83 11.99 28.59
CA GLU A 2 -12.95 10.85 29.48
C GLU A 2 -13.72 9.68 28.85
N HIS A 3 -14.47 9.97 27.76
CA HIS A 3 -15.29 9.00 27.05
C HIS A 3 -14.90 8.91 25.56
N PRO A 4 -14.77 7.70 25.00
CA PRO A 4 -14.46 7.53 23.57
C PRO A 4 -15.50 8.16 22.62
N GLU A 5 -16.76 8.23 23.02
CA GLU A 5 -17.85 8.89 22.29
C GLU A 5 -17.67 10.40 22.15
N ASP A 6 -16.85 11.02 23.01
CA ASP A 6 -16.49 12.43 22.93
C ASP A 6 -15.38 12.72 21.92
N TRP A 7 -14.80 11.67 21.34
CA TRP A 7 -13.75 11.79 20.33
C TRP A 7 -14.34 12.11 18.96
N VAL A 8 -14.84 13.32 18.84
CA VAL A 8 -15.26 13.83 17.53
C VAL A 8 -14.04 14.28 16.77
N ILE A 9 -13.62 13.50 15.78
CA ILE A 9 -12.60 13.90 14.82
C ILE A 9 -13.26 14.87 13.85
N ASN A 10 -13.12 16.16 14.13
CA ASN A 10 -13.72 17.25 13.34
C ASN A 10 -12.77 17.83 12.27
N TYR A 11 -11.75 17.09 11.85
CA TYR A 11 -10.93 17.53 10.73
C TYR A 11 -10.87 16.43 9.69
N GLY A 12 -11.16 16.81 8.47
CA GLY A 12 -10.92 16.01 7.29
C GLY A 12 -9.55 16.36 6.70
N TYR A 13 -8.82 15.36 6.26
CA TYR A 13 -7.71 15.56 5.36
C TYR A 13 -8.23 15.47 3.94
N PHE A 14 -8.14 16.55 3.20
CA PHE A 14 -8.62 16.61 1.82
C PHE A 14 -7.44 16.73 0.88
N ILE A 15 -7.31 15.77 -0.04
CA ILE A 15 -6.40 15.87 -1.18
C ILE A 15 -7.26 16.19 -2.41
N THR A 16 -7.03 17.34 -3.01
CA THR A 16 -7.70 17.71 -4.25
C THR A 16 -6.95 17.17 -5.48
N PRO A 17 -7.60 17.04 -6.63
CA PRO A 17 -6.91 16.73 -7.89
C PRO A 17 -5.72 17.65 -8.18
N SER A 18 -5.83 18.94 -7.84
CA SER A 18 -4.72 19.89 -8.01
C SER A 18 -3.52 19.59 -7.11
N ASP A 19 -3.75 19.13 -5.88
CA ASP A 19 -2.67 18.74 -4.97
C ASP A 19 -1.93 17.51 -5.51
N VAL A 20 -2.66 16.55 -6.08
CA VAL A 20 -2.08 15.38 -6.73
C VAL A 20 -1.26 15.80 -7.94
N ASP A 21 -1.78 16.66 -8.81
CA ASP A 21 -1.09 17.13 -10.02
C ASP A 21 0.23 17.84 -9.64
N ILE A 22 0.21 18.75 -8.66
CA ILE A 22 1.41 19.45 -8.17
C ILE A 22 2.43 18.43 -7.61
N SER A 23 1.98 17.47 -6.81
CA SER A 23 2.85 16.45 -6.22
C SER A 23 3.51 15.58 -7.28
N LEU A 24 2.74 15.15 -8.29
CA LEU A 24 3.24 14.33 -9.39
C LEU A 24 4.22 15.08 -10.29
N ASP A 25 3.99 16.37 -10.53
CA ASP A 25 4.91 17.23 -11.29
C ASP A 25 6.25 17.37 -10.57
N LEU A 26 6.23 17.58 -9.24
CA LEU A 26 7.45 17.62 -8.43
C LEU A 26 8.16 16.27 -8.42
N MET A 27 7.45 15.16 -8.23
CA MET A 27 8.04 13.82 -8.28
C MET A 27 8.68 13.54 -9.64
N LYS A 28 8.02 13.95 -10.73
CA LYS A 28 8.57 13.84 -12.08
C LYS A 28 9.84 14.66 -12.25
N GLN A 29 9.86 15.91 -11.78
CA GLN A 29 11.02 16.80 -11.84
C GLN A 29 12.24 16.20 -11.13
N TYR A 30 12.04 15.51 -10.00
CA TYR A 30 13.12 14.94 -9.19
C TYR A 30 13.36 13.44 -9.44
N GLY A 31 12.64 12.82 -10.36
CA GLY A 31 12.75 11.37 -10.64
C GLY A 31 12.37 10.52 -9.44
N VAL A 32 11.37 10.95 -8.67
CA VAL A 32 10.85 10.22 -7.50
C VAL A 32 9.66 9.39 -7.91
N LYS A 33 9.69 8.09 -7.57
CA LYS A 33 8.57 7.19 -7.80
C LYS A 33 7.44 7.46 -6.82
N PRO A 34 6.21 7.76 -7.30
CA PRO A 34 5.06 7.88 -6.41
C PRO A 34 4.53 6.50 -5.98
N GLU A 35 3.99 6.44 -4.79
CA GLU A 35 3.07 5.41 -4.33
C GLU A 35 1.68 6.05 -4.23
N PHE A 36 0.71 5.45 -4.92
CA PHE A 36 -0.68 5.90 -4.85
C PHE A 36 -1.42 5.11 -3.78
N GLU A 37 -1.73 5.72 -2.65
CA GLU A 37 -2.60 5.12 -1.65
C GLU A 37 -4.06 5.37 -1.99
N CYS A 38 -4.82 4.29 -2.15
CA CYS A 38 -6.23 4.30 -2.50
C CYS A 38 -7.04 3.72 -1.34
N PHE A 39 -7.96 4.50 -0.80
CA PHE A 39 -8.84 4.10 0.30
C PHE A 39 -10.23 3.69 -0.20
N ALA A 40 -10.55 4.05 -1.44
CA ALA A 40 -11.80 3.74 -2.09
C ALA A 40 -11.60 3.42 -3.58
N MET A 41 -12.61 2.79 -4.18
CA MET A 41 -12.58 2.50 -5.62
C MET A 41 -12.54 3.78 -6.47
N THR A 42 -13.05 4.88 -5.97
CA THR A 42 -12.96 6.20 -6.62
C THR A 42 -11.52 6.67 -6.78
N ASP A 43 -10.66 6.39 -5.80
CA ASP A 43 -9.24 6.77 -5.84
C ASP A 43 -8.51 5.96 -6.90
N LEU A 44 -8.74 4.65 -6.95
CA LEU A 44 -8.19 3.78 -7.97
C LEU A 44 -8.67 4.19 -9.38
N HIS A 45 -9.93 4.61 -9.49
CA HIS A 45 -10.47 5.13 -10.74
C HIS A 45 -9.79 6.44 -11.16
N TYR A 46 -9.45 7.29 -10.19
CA TYR A 46 -8.68 8.51 -10.44
C TYR A 46 -7.28 8.19 -10.96
N VAL A 47 -6.54 7.28 -10.32
CA VAL A 47 -5.22 6.81 -10.79
C VAL A 47 -5.31 6.28 -12.22
N ARG A 48 -6.33 5.46 -12.51
CA ARG A 48 -6.59 4.96 -13.87
C ARG A 48 -6.80 6.09 -14.88
N ARG A 49 -7.52 7.15 -14.51
CA ARG A 49 -7.70 8.33 -15.36
C ARG A 49 -6.38 9.06 -15.64
N LEU A 50 -5.52 9.21 -14.63
CA LEU A 50 -4.19 9.83 -14.79
C LEU A 50 -3.38 9.06 -15.84
N ILE A 51 -3.31 7.74 -15.70
CA ILE A 51 -2.58 6.86 -16.61
C ILE A 51 -3.16 6.94 -18.02
N ASN A 52 -4.49 6.90 -18.17
CA ASN A 52 -5.17 7.00 -19.46
C ASN A 52 -4.97 8.38 -20.13
N LYS A 53 -4.68 9.44 -19.36
CA LYS A 53 -4.32 10.75 -19.87
C LYS A 53 -2.83 10.88 -20.25
N GLY A 54 -2.08 9.78 -20.15
CA GLY A 54 -0.67 9.75 -20.55
C GLY A 54 0.33 10.00 -19.41
N TRP A 55 -0.12 9.98 -18.17
CA TRP A 55 0.82 10.03 -17.05
C TRP A 55 1.66 8.74 -17.02
N THR A 56 2.96 8.88 -16.84
CA THR A 56 3.92 7.77 -16.75
C THR A 56 4.79 7.92 -15.53
N ASP A 57 5.13 6.79 -14.91
CA ASP A 57 6.02 6.77 -13.75
C ASP A 57 7.39 7.36 -14.12
N PRO A 58 7.93 8.33 -13.34
CA PRO A 58 9.20 9.00 -13.63
C PRO A 58 10.42 8.06 -13.66
N THR A 59 10.32 6.89 -13.03
CA THR A 59 11.39 5.88 -13.03
C THR A 59 11.36 4.95 -14.25
N GLY A 60 10.30 5.03 -15.06
CA GLY A 60 10.06 4.11 -16.17
C GLY A 60 9.58 2.71 -15.74
N GLY A 61 9.44 2.47 -14.43
CA GLY A 61 8.92 1.23 -13.87
C GLY A 61 7.39 1.15 -13.88
N PRO A 62 6.83 0.09 -13.30
CA PRO A 62 5.38 -0.03 -13.15
C PRO A 62 4.84 1.00 -12.16
N ASN A 63 3.57 1.36 -12.30
CA ASN A 63 2.87 2.15 -11.29
C ASN A 63 2.83 1.36 -9.97
N TRP A 64 3.01 2.05 -8.85
CA TRP A 64 2.90 1.45 -7.52
C TRP A 64 1.62 1.97 -6.86
N VAL A 65 0.69 1.06 -6.60
CA VAL A 65 -0.61 1.39 -5.99
C VAL A 65 -0.79 0.56 -4.74
N SER A 66 -1.09 1.20 -3.62
CA SER A 66 -1.45 0.58 -2.37
C SER A 66 -2.94 0.77 -2.12
N PHE A 67 -3.68 -0.33 -1.99
CA PHE A 67 -5.08 -0.28 -1.61
C PHE A 67 -5.21 -0.53 -0.11
N VAL A 68 -5.85 0.41 0.60
CA VAL A 68 -5.93 0.40 2.07
C VAL A 68 -7.31 -0.05 2.53
N TYR A 69 -7.35 -1.22 3.17
CA TYR A 69 -8.54 -1.74 3.84
C TYR A 69 -8.61 -1.17 5.25
N THR A 70 -9.54 -0.26 5.48
CA THR A 70 -9.78 0.31 6.81
C THR A 70 -10.87 -0.44 7.57
N THR A 71 -10.83 -0.39 8.89
CA THR A 71 -11.89 -0.89 9.76
C THR A 71 -13.20 -0.19 9.43
N GLY A 72 -14.21 -0.93 8.96
CA GLY A 72 -15.50 -0.38 8.53
C GLY A 72 -15.69 -0.29 7.00
N SER A 73 -14.68 -0.54 6.20
CA SER A 73 -14.90 -0.80 4.78
C SER A 73 -15.59 -2.15 4.61
N ASN A 74 -16.71 -2.17 3.89
CA ASN A 74 -17.53 -3.39 3.66
C ASN A 74 -16.93 -4.36 2.62
N TRP A 75 -15.63 -4.26 2.34
CA TRP A 75 -14.99 -4.93 1.22
C TRP A 75 -14.21 -6.19 1.61
N ASN A 76 -14.59 -6.86 2.70
CA ASN A 76 -13.94 -8.10 3.16
C ASN A 76 -14.41 -9.34 2.37
N LEU A 77 -14.65 -9.18 1.06
CA LEU A 77 -15.11 -10.26 0.19
C LEU A 77 -13.97 -10.72 -0.73
N PRO A 78 -13.74 -12.02 -0.90
CA PRO A 78 -12.78 -12.58 -1.83
C PRO A 78 -12.93 -12.02 -3.26
N GLU A 79 -14.18 -11.83 -3.69
CA GLU A 79 -14.53 -11.25 -4.99
C GLU A 79 -13.97 -9.85 -5.20
N PHE A 80 -13.73 -9.12 -4.10
CA PHE A 80 -13.13 -7.79 -4.17
C PHE A 80 -11.67 -7.84 -4.64
N MET A 81 -10.90 -8.85 -4.22
CA MET A 81 -9.53 -9.04 -4.70
C MET A 81 -9.48 -9.32 -6.20
N ASP A 82 -10.41 -10.13 -6.71
CA ASP A 82 -10.52 -10.36 -8.15
C ASP A 82 -10.96 -9.11 -8.91
N MET A 83 -11.88 -8.34 -8.34
CA MET A 83 -12.28 -7.05 -8.91
C MET A 83 -11.09 -6.08 -8.97
N LEU A 84 -10.27 -5.98 -7.93
CA LEU A 84 -9.06 -5.14 -7.94
C LEU A 84 -8.12 -5.51 -9.10
N LYS A 85 -7.92 -6.79 -9.39
CA LYS A 85 -7.14 -7.25 -10.54
C LYS A 85 -7.70 -6.74 -11.88
N GLN A 86 -9.03 -6.74 -12.02
CA GLN A 86 -9.70 -6.35 -13.25
C GLN A 86 -9.69 -4.83 -13.47
N VAL A 87 -9.84 -4.06 -12.40
CA VAL A 87 -9.95 -2.59 -12.49
C VAL A 87 -8.60 -1.88 -12.37
N CYS A 88 -7.60 -2.56 -11.85
CA CYS A 88 -6.26 -2.00 -11.71
C CYS A 88 -5.69 -1.62 -13.10
N PRO A 89 -5.07 -0.45 -13.24
CA PRO A 89 -4.46 -0.05 -14.50
C PRO A 89 -3.39 -1.04 -14.97
N ARG A 90 -3.19 -1.14 -16.27
CA ARG A 90 -2.09 -1.94 -16.82
C ARG A 90 -0.74 -1.43 -16.31
N ASN A 91 0.24 -2.31 -16.26
CA ASN A 91 1.58 -2.02 -15.76
C ASN A 91 1.56 -1.42 -14.33
N THR A 92 0.79 -2.04 -13.44
CA THR A 92 0.67 -1.65 -12.03
C THR A 92 1.02 -2.83 -11.14
N LEU A 93 1.88 -2.58 -10.16
CA LEU A 93 2.05 -3.46 -9.00
C LEU A 93 1.09 -3.00 -7.91
N LEU A 94 0.23 -3.91 -7.48
CA LEU A 94 -0.74 -3.66 -6.42
C LEU A 94 -0.20 -4.19 -5.09
N ASN A 95 -0.29 -3.35 -4.09
CA ASN A 95 0.03 -3.63 -2.71
C ASN A 95 -1.23 -3.51 -1.86
N ILE A 96 -1.44 -4.42 -0.93
CA ILE A 96 -2.59 -4.40 -0.03
C ILE A 96 -2.12 -4.05 1.37
N ILE A 97 -2.83 -3.11 1.98
CA ILE A 97 -2.68 -2.68 3.37
C ILE A 97 -3.99 -2.96 4.08
N ALA A 98 -3.94 -3.43 5.32
CA ALA A 98 -5.15 -3.63 6.10
C ALA A 98 -4.93 -3.22 7.56
N THR A 99 -5.96 -2.63 8.17
CA THR A 99 -5.87 -2.09 9.53
C THR A 99 -6.57 -2.98 10.57
N GLY A 100 -6.12 -2.87 11.81
CA GLY A 100 -6.73 -3.52 12.95
C GLY A 100 -6.67 -5.06 12.90
N THR A 101 -7.68 -5.70 13.45
CA THR A 101 -7.76 -7.17 13.58
C THR A 101 -7.85 -7.90 12.24
N GLN A 102 -8.24 -7.19 11.18
CA GLN A 102 -8.38 -7.74 9.84
C GLN A 102 -7.05 -7.78 9.05
N GLN A 103 -5.98 -7.20 9.59
CA GLN A 103 -4.71 -7.10 8.86
C GLN A 103 -4.26 -8.47 8.32
N PHE A 104 -4.01 -9.44 9.19
CA PHE A 104 -3.48 -10.74 8.74
C PHE A 104 -4.46 -11.56 7.89
N PRO A 105 -5.77 -11.65 8.21
CA PRO A 105 -6.73 -12.29 7.32
C PRO A 105 -6.72 -11.73 5.91
N ILE A 106 -6.86 -10.42 5.77
CA ILE A 106 -6.90 -9.74 4.46
C ILE A 106 -5.58 -9.88 3.71
N LEU A 107 -4.44 -9.71 4.40
CA LEU A 107 -3.13 -9.84 3.76
C LEU A 107 -2.83 -11.28 3.35
N THR A 108 -3.33 -12.29 4.08
CA THR A 108 -3.24 -13.69 3.65
C THR A 108 -3.97 -13.92 2.34
N GLU A 109 -5.17 -13.40 2.23
CA GLU A 109 -5.96 -13.45 1.00
C GLU A 109 -5.27 -12.71 -0.14
N ALA A 110 -4.75 -11.52 0.12
CA ALA A 110 -3.97 -10.75 -0.86
C ALA A 110 -2.77 -11.53 -1.40
N LEU A 111 -2.05 -12.24 -0.54
CA LEU A 111 -0.93 -13.10 -0.93
C LEU A 111 -1.39 -14.26 -1.82
N ILE A 112 -2.52 -14.91 -1.52
CA ILE A 112 -3.12 -15.97 -2.35
C ILE A 112 -3.47 -15.43 -3.74
N HIS A 113 -4.02 -14.22 -3.81
CA HIS A 113 -4.35 -13.55 -5.07
C HIS A 113 -3.12 -13.00 -5.83
N GLY A 114 -1.92 -13.11 -5.27
CA GLY A 114 -0.68 -12.71 -5.94
C GLY A 114 -0.30 -11.25 -5.77
N PHE A 115 -0.95 -10.51 -4.86
CA PHE A 115 -0.61 -9.14 -4.55
C PHE A 115 0.61 -9.02 -3.63
N ASN A 116 1.20 -7.83 -3.58
CA ASN A 116 2.15 -7.45 -2.55
C ASN A 116 1.39 -7.01 -1.30
N VAL A 117 2.04 -6.98 -0.15
CA VAL A 117 1.39 -6.62 1.11
C VAL A 117 2.30 -5.74 1.96
N ARG A 118 1.68 -4.85 2.75
CA ARG A 118 2.35 -4.03 3.75
C ARG A 118 1.79 -4.33 5.14
N VAL A 119 2.69 -4.41 6.11
CA VAL A 119 2.36 -4.48 7.55
C VAL A 119 3.12 -3.41 8.30
N GLY A 120 2.53 -2.93 9.38
CA GLY A 120 3.19 -1.98 10.29
C GLY A 120 2.39 -1.76 11.55
N MET A 121 3.06 -1.29 12.59
CA MET A 121 2.43 -0.99 13.89
C MET A 121 1.52 0.24 13.82
N GLU A 122 1.65 1.05 12.77
CA GLU A 122 0.72 2.12 12.43
C GLU A 122 -0.68 1.57 12.15
N ASP A 123 -0.75 0.45 11.41
CA ASP A 123 -2.00 -0.16 10.97
C ASP A 123 -2.58 -1.14 11.99
N ASN A 124 -1.72 -1.87 12.71
CA ASN A 124 -2.10 -2.87 13.70
C ASN A 124 -0.94 -3.19 14.65
N VAL A 125 -1.16 -3.06 15.95
CA VAL A 125 -0.15 -3.35 16.98
C VAL A 125 -0.19 -4.79 17.48
N TYR A 126 -1.01 -5.68 16.94
CA TYR A 126 -1.18 -7.03 17.45
C TYR A 126 -0.70 -8.10 16.46
N LEU A 127 0.08 -9.05 16.96
CA LEU A 127 0.38 -10.31 16.26
C LEU A 127 -0.81 -11.27 16.26
N GLY A 128 -1.70 -11.16 17.22
CA GLY A 128 -2.89 -11.98 17.38
C GLY A 128 -3.68 -11.52 18.58
N LYS A 129 -4.82 -12.18 18.85
CA LYS A 129 -5.70 -11.81 19.96
C LYS A 129 -4.94 -11.76 21.28
N GLY A 130 -4.87 -10.58 21.89
CA GLY A 130 -4.20 -10.34 23.17
C GLY A 130 -2.67 -10.34 23.13
N LYS A 131 -2.03 -10.55 21.96
CA LYS A 131 -0.58 -10.57 21.81
C LYS A 131 -0.11 -9.39 20.98
N LYS A 132 0.46 -8.38 21.64
CA LYS A 132 1.07 -7.22 20.96
C LYS A 132 2.38 -7.60 20.28
N ALA A 133 2.70 -6.90 19.22
CA ALA A 133 4.02 -6.91 18.60
C ALA A 133 4.95 -5.95 19.37
N ASP A 134 6.22 -6.34 19.50
CA ASP A 134 7.27 -5.49 20.10
C ASP A 134 7.93 -4.60 19.03
N SER A 135 7.77 -4.93 17.75
CA SER A 135 8.37 -4.20 16.63
C SER A 135 7.66 -4.48 15.31
N ASN A 136 7.88 -3.60 14.33
CA ASN A 136 7.47 -3.84 12.94
C ASN A 136 8.08 -5.13 12.39
N ALA A 137 9.30 -5.48 12.78
CA ALA A 137 9.98 -6.69 12.31
C ALA A 137 9.19 -7.96 12.65
N GLN A 138 8.56 -8.05 13.81
CA GLN A 138 7.72 -9.20 14.19
C GLN A 138 6.46 -9.32 13.30
N LEU A 139 5.86 -8.20 12.89
CA LEU A 139 4.73 -8.21 11.95
C LEU A 139 5.18 -8.71 10.57
N VAL A 140 6.33 -8.23 10.10
CA VAL A 140 6.94 -8.68 8.83
C VAL A 140 7.25 -10.17 8.89
N GLU A 141 7.90 -10.63 9.96
CA GLU A 141 8.22 -12.06 10.15
C GLU A 141 6.95 -12.93 10.08
N LYS A 142 5.87 -12.51 10.72
CA LYS A 142 4.61 -13.24 10.67
C LYS A 142 4.06 -13.33 9.25
N VAL A 143 4.07 -12.24 8.48
CA VAL A 143 3.64 -12.27 7.08
C VAL A 143 4.54 -13.16 6.22
N MET A 144 5.86 -13.13 6.46
CA MET A 144 6.79 -14.03 5.78
C MET A 144 6.50 -15.50 6.07
N GLN A 145 6.14 -15.84 7.31
CA GLN A 145 5.74 -17.20 7.68
C GLN A 145 4.46 -17.62 6.95
N ILE A 146 3.46 -16.73 6.86
CA ILE A 146 2.23 -16.99 6.10
C ILE A 146 2.55 -17.21 4.62
N ALA A 147 3.35 -16.33 4.01
CA ALA A 147 3.76 -16.46 2.61
C ALA A 147 4.46 -17.79 2.36
N LYS A 148 5.35 -18.22 3.26
CA LYS A 148 6.03 -19.52 3.18
C LYS A 148 5.06 -20.69 3.23
N LEU A 149 4.03 -20.65 4.12
CA LEU A 149 3.04 -21.73 4.24
C LEU A 149 2.21 -21.94 2.98
N ILE A 150 1.96 -20.85 2.23
CA ILE A 150 1.24 -20.91 0.94
C ILE A 150 2.18 -20.93 -0.27
N GLU A 151 3.47 -21.21 -0.06
CA GLU A 151 4.51 -21.29 -1.09
C GLU A 151 4.63 -20.01 -1.95
N ARG A 152 4.28 -18.85 -1.40
CA ARG A 152 4.40 -17.56 -2.06
C ARG A 152 5.84 -17.04 -1.96
N PRO A 153 6.57 -16.84 -3.09
CA PRO A 153 7.93 -16.31 -3.07
C PRO A 153 7.99 -14.90 -2.50
N ILE A 154 9.04 -14.61 -1.76
CA ILE A 154 9.32 -13.29 -1.20
C ILE A 154 10.52 -12.71 -1.92
N ALA A 155 10.38 -11.51 -2.46
CA ALA A 155 11.47 -10.81 -3.13
C ALA A 155 12.52 -10.34 -2.12
N ASN A 156 13.79 -10.50 -2.47
CA ASN A 156 14.86 -9.80 -1.77
C ASN A 156 14.95 -8.32 -2.20
N CYS A 157 15.83 -7.53 -1.58
CA CYS A 157 15.93 -6.09 -1.85
C CYS A 157 16.24 -5.77 -3.32
N GLU A 158 17.11 -6.55 -3.97
CA GLU A 158 17.48 -6.34 -5.37
C GLU A 158 16.32 -6.66 -6.30
N GLN A 159 15.63 -7.77 -6.07
CA GLN A 159 14.44 -8.16 -6.80
C GLN A 159 13.31 -7.14 -6.63
N ALA A 160 13.06 -6.66 -5.40
CA ALA A 160 12.05 -5.65 -5.14
C ALA A 160 12.36 -4.33 -5.88
N ARG A 161 13.62 -3.89 -5.86
CA ARG A 161 14.05 -2.70 -6.62
C ARG A 161 13.85 -2.88 -8.12
N ALA A 162 14.22 -4.04 -8.66
CA ALA A 162 14.02 -4.35 -10.08
C ALA A 162 12.53 -4.38 -10.45
N MET A 163 11.68 -5.01 -9.64
CA MET A 163 10.23 -5.04 -9.84
C MET A 163 9.61 -3.64 -9.87
N LEU A 164 10.08 -2.75 -8.99
CA LEU A 164 9.60 -1.38 -8.89
C LEU A 164 10.23 -0.43 -9.93
N GLY A 165 11.19 -0.87 -10.71
CA GLY A 165 11.93 -0.01 -11.64
C GLY A 165 12.84 0.99 -10.95
N LEU A 166 13.25 0.72 -9.70
CA LEU A 166 14.15 1.58 -8.94
C LEU A 166 15.60 1.31 -9.34
N GLY A 167 16.35 2.37 -9.63
CA GLY A 167 17.80 2.30 -9.86
C GLY A 167 18.59 1.85 -8.64
N ALA A 168 19.91 1.83 -8.74
CA ALA A 168 20.79 1.53 -7.62
C ALA A 168 20.52 2.46 -6.42
N PRO A 169 20.73 1.99 -5.18
CA PRO A 169 20.60 2.85 -4.01
C PRO A 169 21.49 4.08 -4.15
N ARG A 170 20.94 5.26 -3.93
CA ARG A 170 21.73 6.49 -3.89
C ARG A 170 22.58 6.47 -2.62
N LYS A 171 23.88 6.73 -2.73
CA LYS A 171 24.71 7.03 -1.56
C LYS A 171 24.29 8.41 -1.07
N PHE A 172 23.83 8.48 0.16
CA PHE A 172 23.50 9.74 0.80
C PHE A 172 24.73 10.20 1.60
N GLU A 173 25.33 11.30 1.20
CA GLU A 173 26.36 11.96 1.99
C GLU A 173 25.69 13.06 2.79
N TRP A 174 25.66 12.89 4.11
CA TRP A 174 25.24 13.98 4.99
C TRP A 174 26.29 15.08 4.86
N LYS A 175 25.85 16.26 4.48
CA LYS A 175 26.68 17.44 4.64
C LYS A 175 26.46 17.93 6.05
N ASP A 176 27.56 17.95 6.84
CA ASP A 176 27.60 18.54 8.17
C ASP A 176 27.28 20.05 8.11
#